data_7a0cdada148326096172caece62180a0
#
_entry.id   7a0cdada148326096172caece62180a0
#
_cell.length_a   1.000
_cell.length_b   1.000
_cell.length_c   1.000
_cell.angle_alpha   90.00
_cell.angle_beta   90.00
_cell.angle_gamma   90.00
#
_symmetry.space_group_name_H-M   'P 1'
#
loop_
_entity.id
_entity.type
_entity.pdbx_description
1 polymer ?
#
loop_
_entity_poly.entity_id
_entity_poly.type
_entity_poly.pdbx_seq_one_letter_code
_entity_poly.pdbx_strand_id
1 'polypeptide(L)'
;MTTLNRVRSVDKAGCAFEVGKCDLDSSSEIKRMYDGFARLGISQGLPPTEKEIRDRWVDKLLEFGRNFLVWADGNAVGHAAIIPDFDRGDGEYVIFVSEPFRNRGLGTSLTQMAIDDSRAVGLKRLWLTVEAFNFRAIRLYRNAGFTAVDHGETEITMILRL
;
A
#
# COMPACT_ATOMS: atom_id res chain seq x y z
N MET A 1 12.32 4.51 -20.75
CA MET A 1 12.36 3.66 -19.55
C MET A 1 12.73 4.54 -18.37
N THR A 2 11.78 4.85 -17.55
CA THR A 2 12.04 5.56 -16.29
C THR A 2 12.74 4.56 -15.38
N THR A 3 13.99 4.80 -15.03
CA THR A 3 14.70 3.98 -14.04
C THR A 3 14.02 4.25 -12.70
N LEU A 4 13.11 3.37 -12.32
CA LEU A 4 12.45 3.43 -11.02
C LEU A 4 13.54 3.33 -9.95
N ASN A 5 13.65 4.34 -9.11
CA ASN A 5 14.66 4.37 -8.07
C ASN A 5 14.26 3.35 -6.98
N ARG A 6 14.80 2.14 -7.09
CA ARG A 6 14.59 1.06 -6.12
C ARG A 6 15.61 1.17 -5.01
N VAL A 7 15.15 1.13 -3.78
CA VAL A 7 15.98 1.10 -2.58
C VAL A 7 16.07 -0.34 -2.09
N ARG A 8 17.30 -0.85 -1.94
CA ARG A 8 17.55 -2.17 -1.38
C ARG A 8 17.53 -2.13 0.14
N SER A 9 16.97 -3.16 0.74
CA SER A 9 16.94 -3.37 2.18
C SER A 9 16.94 -4.86 2.49
N VAL A 10 17.01 -5.20 3.77
CA VAL A 10 16.85 -6.58 4.26
C VAL A 10 15.66 -6.63 5.20
N ASP A 11 14.94 -7.73 5.13
CA ASP A 11 13.80 -7.97 6.01
C ASP A 11 14.25 -8.50 7.40
N LYS A 12 13.29 -8.76 8.27
CA LYS A 12 13.57 -9.27 9.61
C LYS A 12 14.20 -10.67 9.65
N ALA A 13 14.11 -11.41 8.54
CA ALA A 13 14.73 -12.72 8.38
C ALA A 13 16.12 -12.64 7.72
N GLY A 14 16.60 -11.42 7.38
CA GLY A 14 17.86 -11.20 6.68
C GLY A 14 17.79 -11.40 5.16
N CYS A 15 16.59 -11.55 4.59
CA CYS A 15 16.39 -11.67 3.15
C CYS A 15 16.32 -10.32 2.47
N ALA A 16 16.98 -10.17 1.32
CA ALA A 16 16.99 -8.94 0.56
C ALA A 16 15.63 -8.67 -0.09
N PHE A 17 15.23 -7.40 -0.11
CA PHE A 17 14.09 -6.90 -0.87
C PHE A 17 14.39 -5.51 -1.45
N GLU A 18 13.60 -5.08 -2.40
CA GLU A 18 13.68 -3.75 -2.99
C GLU A 18 12.33 -3.05 -2.83
N VAL A 19 12.33 -1.76 -2.59
CA VAL A 19 11.13 -0.93 -2.55
C VAL A 19 11.31 0.28 -3.45
N GLY A 20 10.27 0.69 -4.16
CA GLY A 20 10.35 1.83 -5.07
C GLY A 20 9.00 2.30 -5.57
N LYS A 21 8.99 3.48 -6.20
CA LYS A 21 7.82 3.97 -6.93
C LYS A 21 7.58 3.10 -8.16
N CYS A 22 6.33 3.02 -8.58
CA CYS A 22 5.95 2.36 -9.82
C CYS A 22 4.92 3.20 -10.60
N ASP A 23 4.76 2.87 -11.86
CA ASP A 23 3.90 3.56 -12.81
C ASP A 23 3.11 2.57 -13.67
N LEU A 24 2.50 3.05 -14.75
CA LEU A 24 1.70 2.24 -15.68
C LEU A 24 2.48 1.04 -16.28
N ASP A 25 3.79 1.14 -16.43
CA ASP A 25 4.63 0.03 -16.94
C ASP A 25 4.63 -1.17 -15.99
N SER A 26 4.31 -0.95 -14.71
CA SER A 26 4.20 -1.99 -13.67
C SER A 26 2.83 -2.70 -13.63
N SER A 27 1.87 -2.30 -14.47
CA SER A 27 0.49 -2.80 -14.42
C SER A 27 0.40 -4.33 -14.45
N SER A 28 1.08 -4.98 -15.40
CA SER A 28 1.05 -6.44 -15.55
C SER A 28 1.61 -7.17 -14.32
N GLU A 29 2.67 -6.62 -13.72
CA GLU A 29 3.31 -7.18 -12.54
C GLU A 29 2.41 -7.07 -11.31
N ILE A 30 1.77 -5.91 -11.11
CA ILE A 30 0.83 -5.67 -10.01
C ILE A 30 -0.39 -6.57 -10.14
N LYS A 31 -0.98 -6.68 -11.34
CA LYS A 31 -2.13 -7.57 -11.58
C LYS A 31 -1.79 -9.03 -11.28
N ARG A 32 -0.61 -9.50 -11.69
CA ARG A 32 -0.13 -10.86 -11.38
C ARG A 32 0.03 -11.06 -9.88
N MET A 33 0.56 -10.08 -9.16
CA MET A 33 0.66 -10.14 -7.71
C MET A 33 -0.72 -10.30 -7.07
N TYR A 34 -1.71 -9.49 -7.49
CA TYR A 34 -3.08 -9.56 -6.96
C TYR A 34 -3.84 -10.83 -7.35
N ASP A 35 -3.48 -11.51 -8.43
CA ASP A 35 -4.06 -12.82 -8.76
C ASP A 35 -3.81 -13.85 -7.65
N GLY A 36 -2.72 -13.71 -6.90
CA GLY A 36 -2.41 -14.52 -5.73
C GLY A 36 -3.22 -14.18 -4.47
N PHE A 37 -3.90 -13.02 -4.43
CA PHE A 37 -4.73 -12.59 -3.29
C PHE A 37 -6.16 -13.13 -3.33
N ALA A 38 -6.60 -13.75 -4.41
CA ALA A 38 -7.99 -13.98 -4.79
C ALA A 38 -8.87 -14.75 -3.79
N ARG A 39 -8.35 -15.26 -2.67
CA ARG A 39 -9.14 -16.05 -1.72
C ARG A 39 -8.95 -15.74 -0.23
N LEU A 40 -7.89 -15.07 0.19
CA LEU A 40 -7.52 -14.97 1.62
C LEU A 40 -7.17 -13.56 2.11
N GLY A 41 -7.21 -12.55 1.27
CA GLY A 41 -6.73 -11.21 1.61
C GLY A 41 -7.72 -10.08 1.44
N ILE A 42 -9.01 -10.39 1.37
CA ILE A 42 -10.03 -9.36 1.18
C ILE A 42 -10.24 -8.63 2.50
N SER A 43 -9.96 -7.33 2.48
CA SER A 43 -10.30 -6.41 3.55
C SER A 43 -11.20 -5.34 2.95
N GLN A 44 -12.40 -5.18 3.48
CA GLN A 44 -13.36 -4.17 3.00
C GLN A 44 -13.71 -4.30 1.51
N GLY A 45 -13.76 -5.54 0.98
CA GLY A 45 -13.99 -5.80 -0.43
C GLY A 45 -12.80 -5.48 -1.35
N LEU A 46 -11.61 -5.22 -0.80
CA LEU A 46 -10.38 -4.94 -1.53
C LEU A 46 -9.27 -5.95 -1.20
N PRO A 47 -8.44 -6.37 -2.17
CA PRO A 47 -8.66 -6.12 -3.60
C PRO A 47 -9.94 -6.81 -4.10
N PRO A 48 -10.58 -6.32 -5.17
CA PRO A 48 -11.77 -6.97 -5.74
C PRO A 48 -11.51 -8.43 -6.09
N THR A 49 -12.48 -9.32 -5.82
CA THR A 49 -12.32 -10.76 -6.05
C THR A 49 -12.39 -11.14 -7.52
N GLU A 50 -13.25 -10.47 -8.27
CA GLU A 50 -13.40 -10.73 -9.71
C GLU A 50 -12.22 -10.13 -10.47
N LYS A 51 -11.53 -10.96 -11.27
CA LYS A 51 -10.31 -10.58 -11.97
C LYS A 51 -10.46 -9.31 -12.81
N GLU A 52 -11.52 -9.21 -13.61
CA GLU A 52 -11.75 -8.05 -14.48
C GLU A 52 -11.98 -6.75 -13.70
N ILE A 53 -12.70 -6.84 -12.58
CA ILE A 53 -12.95 -5.70 -11.69
C ILE A 53 -11.65 -5.31 -10.99
N ARG A 54 -10.89 -6.29 -10.52
CA ARG A 54 -9.58 -6.08 -9.88
C ARG A 54 -8.57 -5.46 -10.83
N ASP A 55 -8.49 -5.94 -12.07
CA ASP A 55 -7.58 -5.38 -13.06
C ASP A 55 -7.91 -3.92 -13.38
N ARG A 56 -9.19 -3.57 -13.52
CA ARG A 56 -9.63 -2.17 -13.69
C ARG A 56 -9.35 -1.31 -12.46
N TRP A 57 -9.48 -1.88 -11.27
CA TRP A 57 -9.14 -1.19 -10.03
C TRP A 57 -7.64 -0.87 -9.96
N VAL A 58 -6.77 -1.82 -10.33
CA VAL A 58 -5.33 -1.59 -10.43
C VAL A 58 -5.01 -0.49 -11.44
N ASP A 59 -5.62 -0.54 -12.63
CA ASP A 59 -5.40 0.48 -13.67
C ASP A 59 -5.79 1.88 -13.17
N LYS A 60 -6.89 2.02 -12.44
CA LYS A 60 -7.30 3.29 -11.82
C LYS A 60 -6.32 3.76 -10.74
N LEU A 61 -5.80 2.85 -9.91
CA LEU A 61 -4.78 3.22 -8.92
C LEU A 61 -3.52 3.73 -9.60
N LEU A 62 -3.10 3.13 -10.71
CA LEU A 62 -1.95 3.57 -11.48
C LEU A 62 -2.18 4.89 -12.20
N GLU A 63 -3.39 5.12 -12.73
CA GLU A 63 -3.74 6.34 -13.44
C GLU A 63 -3.88 7.56 -12.51
N PHE A 64 -4.54 7.41 -11.36
CA PHE A 64 -4.90 8.52 -10.48
C PHE A 64 -4.09 8.57 -9.19
N GLY A 65 -3.41 7.48 -8.84
CA GLY A 65 -2.69 7.34 -7.59
C GLY A 65 -1.17 7.52 -7.74
N ARG A 66 -0.54 7.62 -6.59
CA ARG A 66 0.90 7.51 -6.42
C ARG A 66 1.19 6.11 -5.90
N ASN A 67 1.94 5.32 -6.66
CA ASN A 67 2.03 3.88 -6.43
C ASN A 67 3.46 3.46 -6.07
N PHE A 68 3.55 2.48 -5.19
CA PHE A 68 4.80 1.95 -4.64
C PHE A 68 4.74 0.43 -4.62
N LEU A 69 5.84 -0.21 -4.96
CA LEU A 69 5.99 -1.67 -4.93
C LEU A 69 7.12 -2.09 -4.01
N VAL A 70 6.99 -3.26 -3.46
CA VAL A 70 8.10 -4.00 -2.88
C VAL A 70 8.30 -5.31 -3.65
N TRP A 71 9.55 -5.58 -3.98
CA TRP A 71 9.98 -6.77 -4.70
C TRP A 71 10.84 -7.65 -3.80
N ALA A 72 10.59 -8.94 -3.84
CA ALA A 72 11.42 -9.97 -3.24
C ALA A 72 11.60 -11.10 -4.26
N ASP A 73 12.81 -11.62 -4.36
CA ASP A 73 13.17 -12.69 -5.32
C ASP A 73 12.73 -12.38 -6.77
N GLY A 74 12.85 -11.10 -7.16
CA GLY A 74 12.50 -10.63 -8.51
C GLY A 74 11.01 -10.46 -8.80
N ASN A 75 10.12 -10.69 -7.83
CA ASN A 75 8.68 -10.58 -7.99
C ASN A 75 8.11 -9.48 -7.11
N ALA A 76 7.07 -8.79 -7.58
CA ALA A 76 6.28 -7.90 -6.75
C ALA A 76 5.53 -8.72 -5.69
N VAL A 77 5.69 -8.34 -4.41
CA VAL A 77 5.11 -9.04 -3.26
C VAL A 77 4.30 -8.13 -2.35
N GLY A 78 4.28 -6.83 -2.64
CA GLY A 78 3.45 -5.85 -1.96
C GLY A 78 3.27 -4.59 -2.79
N HIS A 79 2.14 -3.95 -2.63
CA HIS A 79 1.73 -2.73 -3.32
C HIS A 79 1.09 -1.78 -2.34
N ALA A 80 1.47 -0.52 -2.42
CA ALA A 80 0.81 0.57 -1.73
C ALA A 80 0.45 1.67 -2.72
N ALA A 81 -0.64 2.36 -2.46
CA ALA A 81 -1.05 3.50 -3.27
C ALA A 81 -1.60 4.63 -2.39
N ILE A 82 -1.43 5.85 -2.86
CA ILE A 82 -2.07 7.03 -2.32
C ILE A 82 -2.92 7.63 -3.42
N ILE A 83 -4.19 7.85 -3.14
CA ILE A 83 -5.11 8.56 -4.01
C ILE A 83 -5.18 10.01 -3.50
N PRO A 84 -4.44 10.95 -4.12
CA PRO A 84 -4.33 12.30 -3.61
C PRO A 84 -5.55 13.16 -3.99
N ASP A 85 -5.92 14.04 -3.07
CA ASP A 85 -6.80 15.19 -3.31
C ASP A 85 -5.99 16.45 -2.96
N PHE A 86 -5.37 17.04 -3.98
CA PHE A 86 -4.51 18.21 -3.80
C PHE A 86 -5.29 19.47 -3.41
N ASP A 87 -6.56 19.57 -3.76
CA ASP A 87 -7.41 20.70 -3.38
C ASP A 87 -7.67 20.71 -1.88
N ARG A 88 -7.87 19.53 -1.30
CA ARG A 88 -8.04 19.32 0.14
C ARG A 88 -6.72 19.17 0.89
N GLY A 89 -5.64 18.84 0.18
CA GLY A 89 -4.33 18.58 0.75
C GLY A 89 -4.25 17.24 1.48
N ASP A 90 -5.08 16.29 1.13
CA ASP A 90 -5.07 14.95 1.74
C ASP A 90 -4.98 13.84 0.70
N GLY A 91 -4.76 12.61 1.16
CA GLY A 91 -4.73 11.43 0.32
C GLY A 91 -5.21 10.20 1.06
N GLU A 92 -5.97 9.35 0.36
CA GLU A 92 -6.35 8.03 0.85
C GLU A 92 -5.18 7.06 0.66
N TYR A 93 -4.84 6.33 1.70
CA TYR A 93 -3.75 5.36 1.69
C TYR A 93 -4.29 3.93 1.71
N VAL A 94 -3.79 3.10 0.79
CA VAL A 94 -4.06 1.65 0.74
C VAL A 94 -2.76 0.87 0.64
N ILE A 95 -2.71 -0.32 1.26
CA ILE A 95 -1.54 -1.21 1.21
C ILE A 95 -1.97 -2.67 1.28
N PHE A 96 -1.30 -3.49 0.47
CA PHE A 96 -1.44 -4.93 0.46
C PHE A 96 -0.06 -5.60 0.37
N VAL A 97 0.16 -6.62 1.18
CA VAL A 97 1.39 -7.45 1.15
C VAL A 97 0.97 -8.90 1.06
N SER A 98 1.57 -9.63 0.12
CA SER A 98 1.35 -11.07 -0.07
C SER A 98 1.61 -11.83 1.22
N GLU A 99 0.74 -12.79 1.53
CA GLU A 99 0.72 -13.48 2.83
C GLU A 99 2.09 -14.06 3.24
N PRO A 100 2.86 -14.75 2.37
CA PRO A 100 4.17 -15.30 2.74
C PRO A 100 5.21 -14.25 3.14
N PHE A 101 4.98 -12.98 2.78
CA PHE A 101 5.91 -11.86 3.01
C PHE A 101 5.46 -10.92 4.14
N ARG A 102 4.36 -11.24 4.81
CA ARG A 102 3.85 -10.47 5.95
C ARG A 102 4.73 -10.64 7.19
N ASN A 103 4.66 -9.65 8.11
CA ASN A 103 5.43 -9.63 9.36
C ASN A 103 6.97 -9.62 9.20
N ARG A 104 7.45 -9.31 8.00
CA ARG A 104 8.89 -9.25 7.67
C ARG A 104 9.44 -7.84 7.57
N GLY A 105 8.60 -6.81 7.74
CA GLY A 105 9.00 -5.40 7.67
C GLY A 105 8.76 -4.73 6.32
N LEU A 106 8.30 -5.48 5.31
CA LEU A 106 8.06 -4.94 3.96
C LEU A 106 6.95 -3.88 3.95
N GLY A 107 5.87 -4.12 4.69
CA GLY A 107 4.78 -3.16 4.84
C GLY A 107 5.23 -1.85 5.49
N THR A 108 6.15 -1.91 6.45
CA THR A 108 6.74 -0.73 7.08
C THR A 108 7.54 0.09 6.06
N SER A 109 8.34 -0.56 5.23
CA SER A 109 9.13 0.11 4.18
C SER A 109 8.25 0.76 3.12
N LEU A 110 7.19 0.07 2.65
CA LEU A 110 6.21 0.65 1.74
C LEU A 110 5.51 1.88 2.34
N THR A 111 5.05 1.76 3.59
CA THR A 111 4.35 2.84 4.29
C THR A 111 5.26 4.06 4.47
N GLN A 112 6.53 3.86 4.85
CA GLN A 112 7.48 4.96 4.99
C GLN A 112 7.74 5.66 3.65
N MET A 113 7.94 4.91 2.57
CA MET A 113 8.13 5.49 1.24
C MET A 113 6.90 6.31 0.79
N ALA A 114 5.70 5.80 1.02
CA ALA A 114 4.46 6.50 0.72
C ALA A 114 4.32 7.80 1.51
N ILE A 115 4.67 7.79 2.79
CA ILE A 115 4.67 8.98 3.66
C ILE A 115 5.66 10.03 3.16
N ASP A 116 6.89 9.62 2.86
CA ASP A 116 7.94 10.53 2.40
C ASP A 116 7.59 11.17 1.05
N ASP A 117 7.03 10.38 0.14
CA ASP A 117 6.54 10.89 -1.14
C ASP A 117 5.36 11.86 -0.97
N SER A 118 4.45 11.57 -0.05
CA SER A 118 3.31 12.45 0.25
C SER A 118 3.75 13.82 0.76
N ARG A 119 4.76 13.84 1.64
CA ARG A 119 5.39 15.08 2.11
C ARG A 119 6.05 15.83 0.97
N ALA A 120 6.79 15.14 0.12
CA ALA A 120 7.52 15.73 -1.00
C ALA A 120 6.58 16.41 -2.02
N VAL A 121 5.36 15.89 -2.22
CA VAL A 121 4.37 16.48 -3.13
C VAL A 121 3.44 17.48 -2.46
N GLY A 122 3.63 17.75 -1.17
CA GLY A 122 2.91 18.81 -0.45
C GLY A 122 1.55 18.41 0.11
N LEU A 123 1.25 17.11 0.21
CA LEU A 123 0.08 16.65 0.97
C LEU A 123 0.29 16.97 2.45
N LYS A 124 -0.79 17.27 3.15
CA LYS A 124 -0.78 17.64 4.57
C LYS A 124 -1.26 16.51 5.47
N ARG A 125 -1.98 15.55 4.89
CA ARG A 125 -2.61 14.48 5.64
C ARG A 125 -2.80 13.24 4.77
N LEU A 126 -2.58 12.07 5.36
CA LEU A 126 -3.05 10.79 4.85
C LEU A 126 -4.17 10.26 5.73
N TRP A 127 -5.11 9.56 5.13
CA TRP A 127 -6.17 8.88 5.85
C TRP A 127 -6.39 7.48 5.27
N LEU A 128 -6.91 6.60 6.07
CA LEU A 128 -7.27 5.24 5.70
C LEU A 128 -8.44 4.76 6.54
N THR A 129 -9.12 3.73 6.05
CA THR A 129 -10.07 2.94 6.82
C THR A 129 -9.55 1.51 6.96
N VAL A 130 -9.66 0.93 8.13
CA VAL A 130 -9.20 -0.43 8.44
C VAL A 130 -10.25 -1.18 9.24
N GLU A 131 -10.42 -2.47 8.96
CA GLU A 131 -11.31 -3.33 9.75
C GLU A 131 -10.86 -3.37 11.22
N ALA A 132 -11.80 -3.21 12.14
CA ALA A 132 -11.53 -3.09 13.58
C ALA A 132 -10.80 -4.31 14.17
N PHE A 133 -10.94 -5.49 13.55
CA PHE A 133 -10.26 -6.72 13.96
C PHE A 133 -8.95 -6.99 13.21
N ASN A 134 -8.55 -6.14 12.26
CA ASN A 134 -7.26 -6.27 11.57
C ASN A 134 -6.12 -5.66 12.41
N PHE A 135 -5.84 -6.30 13.56
CA PHE A 135 -4.86 -5.81 14.54
C PHE A 135 -3.46 -5.66 13.97
N ARG A 136 -3.09 -6.47 12.98
CA ARG A 136 -1.79 -6.38 12.31
C ARG A 136 -1.67 -5.07 11.52
N ALA A 137 -2.65 -4.75 10.71
CA ALA A 137 -2.67 -3.51 9.95
C ALA A 137 -2.74 -2.27 10.87
N ILE A 138 -3.60 -2.31 11.90
CA ILE A 138 -3.70 -1.24 12.89
C ILE A 138 -2.36 -0.99 13.58
N ARG A 139 -1.62 -2.04 13.92
CA ARG A 139 -0.28 -1.90 14.50
C ARG A 139 0.70 -1.27 13.53
N LEU A 140 0.70 -1.69 12.25
CA LEU A 140 1.51 -1.09 11.20
C LEU A 140 1.26 0.42 11.11
N TYR A 141 -0.01 0.81 11.04
CA TYR A 141 -0.39 2.21 10.90
C TYR A 141 -0.04 3.04 12.14
N ARG A 142 -0.30 2.52 13.34
CA ARG A 142 0.10 3.20 14.59
C ARG A 142 1.61 3.40 14.67
N ASN A 143 2.39 2.40 14.31
CA ASN A 143 3.86 2.51 14.29
C ASN A 143 4.36 3.53 13.26
N ALA A 144 3.60 3.75 12.18
CA ALA A 144 3.89 4.78 11.19
C ALA A 144 3.41 6.19 11.59
N GLY A 145 2.69 6.31 12.72
CA GLY A 145 2.22 7.59 13.27
C GLY A 145 0.75 7.90 13.01
N PHE A 146 -0.01 6.98 12.40
CA PHE A 146 -1.45 7.16 12.25
C PHE A 146 -2.17 7.06 13.61
N THR A 147 -3.19 7.90 13.77
CA THR A 147 -4.06 7.90 14.95
C THR A 147 -5.51 7.66 14.53
N ALA A 148 -6.25 6.91 15.34
CA ALA A 148 -7.66 6.68 15.10
C ALA A 148 -8.47 7.95 15.40
N VAL A 149 -9.36 8.32 14.49
CA VAL A 149 -10.24 9.50 14.63
C VAL A 149 -11.71 9.13 14.65
N ASP A 150 -12.04 7.94 14.18
CA ASP A 150 -13.38 7.38 14.27
C ASP A 150 -13.29 5.88 14.56
N HIS A 151 -14.12 5.40 15.49
CA HIS A 151 -14.23 4.01 15.90
C HIS A 151 -15.64 3.51 15.62
N GLY A 152 -15.87 3.05 14.37
CA GLY A 152 -17.06 2.29 14.02
C GLY A 152 -17.03 0.88 14.62
N GLU A 153 -18.16 0.20 14.61
CA GLU A 153 -18.26 -1.20 15.10
C GLU A 153 -17.40 -2.17 14.28
N THR A 154 -17.32 -1.95 12.98
CA THR A 154 -16.63 -2.85 12.04
C THR A 154 -15.35 -2.25 11.45
N GLU A 155 -15.24 -0.93 11.43
CA GLU A 155 -14.16 -0.19 10.78
C GLU A 155 -13.65 0.96 11.65
N ILE A 156 -12.37 1.26 11.50
CA ILE A 156 -11.70 2.37 12.16
C ILE A 156 -11.13 3.28 11.07
N THR A 157 -11.43 4.58 11.14
CA THR A 157 -10.75 5.58 10.33
C THR A 157 -9.52 6.09 11.05
N MET A 158 -8.38 6.09 10.37
CA MET A 158 -7.11 6.56 10.92
C MET A 158 -6.54 7.68 10.04
N ILE A 159 -5.87 8.63 10.66
CA ILE A 159 -5.20 9.74 9.97
C ILE A 159 -3.75 9.88 10.41
N LEU A 160 -2.93 10.38 9.48
CA LEU A 160 -1.56 10.83 9.73
C LEU A 160 -1.44 12.28 9.24
N ARG A 161 -1.00 13.16 10.09
CA ARG A 161 -0.59 14.53 9.70
C ARG A 161 0.86 14.48 9.23
N LEU A 162 1.09 15.02 8.05
CA LEU A 162 2.39 15.00 7.37
C LEU A 162 3.29 16.16 7.77
#